data_40e3a6e19ec62308f6b891bee23d5371
#
_entry.id   40e3a6e19ec62308f6b891bee23d5371
#
_cell.length_a   1.000
_cell.length_b   1.000
_cell.length_c   1.000
_cell.angle_alpha   90.00
_cell.angle_beta   90.00
_cell.angle_gamma   90.00
#
_symmetry.space_group_name_H-M   'P 1'
#
loop_
_entity.id
_entity.type
_entity.pdbx_description
1 polymer ?
#
loop_
_entity_poly.entity_id
_entity_poly.type
_entity_poly.pdbx_seq_one_letter_code
_entity_poly.pdbx_strand_id
1 'polypeptide(L)'
;TLPLFPEGHSDRYALLTGCVAPSMKMVEMFYTKNGLPLNVDKEWDYANRYKLGREVNNDYQNVVALNEDVLNLHLKREPRFYANVAADRCYWQRGPAANKNMLVQAYRGEAFGIHESFLLYSQPQNLCGYYVKKFSRSEVQTYQYTSNTGSLGDCRWPMIRLAELYLIQAEAWNEYLSKPDDKVYEPLNKVRRRAGIPDVEVAWKEFSTQPQKIESKEGMREIIQQENFVEFAFEGQRFWDLRRWKLAHLELNDKILGWNVLGENARTFYNNFEGPVVVWDKTKFVAPRDYLFPIKAEEAMIAGYVQNPGW
;
A
#
# COMPACT_ATOMS: atom_id res chain seq x y z
N THR A 1 -8.27 -3.12 9.38
CA THR A 1 -7.84 -4.51 9.53
C THR A 1 -6.71 -4.56 10.52
N LEU A 2 -6.99 -4.92 11.74
CA LEU A 2 -5.98 -5.16 12.76
C LEU A 2 -5.67 -6.64 12.71
N PRO A 3 -4.50 -7.08 12.32
CA PRO A 3 -4.03 -8.40 12.62
C PRO A 3 -3.54 -8.40 14.05
N LEU A 4 -3.65 -9.51 14.68
CA LEU A 4 -2.87 -9.90 15.83
C LEU A 4 -3.51 -9.75 17.18
N PHE A 5 -3.85 -10.91 17.56
CA PHE A 5 -4.07 -11.20 18.97
C PHE A 5 -3.06 -12.27 19.39
N PRO A 6 -2.49 -12.18 20.59
CA PRO A 6 -1.60 -13.21 21.13
C PRO A 6 -2.26 -14.58 21.18
N GLU A 7 -1.47 -15.63 21.27
CA GLU A 7 -1.87 -17.03 21.40
C GLU A 7 -3.09 -17.23 22.32
N GLY A 8 -4.10 -17.94 21.84
CA GLY A 8 -5.29 -18.31 22.60
C GLY A 8 -6.60 -17.67 22.14
N HIS A 9 -6.65 -16.86 21.08
CA HIS A 9 -7.85 -16.21 20.56
C HIS A 9 -8.19 -16.63 19.12
N SER A 10 -8.18 -17.92 18.83
CA SER A 10 -8.34 -18.48 17.47
C SER A 10 -9.61 -18.06 16.75
N ASP A 11 -10.71 -17.81 17.44
CA ASP A 11 -12.03 -17.65 16.80
C ASP A 11 -12.34 -16.22 16.31
N ARG A 12 -11.50 -15.24 16.64
CA ARG A 12 -11.75 -13.82 16.32
C ARG A 12 -10.82 -13.23 15.26
N TYR A 13 -9.79 -13.93 14.89
CA TYR A 13 -8.90 -13.57 13.77
C TYR A 13 -9.67 -13.45 12.46
N ALA A 14 -10.68 -14.28 12.28
CA ALA A 14 -11.47 -14.36 11.06
C ALA A 14 -12.17 -13.05 10.68
N LEU A 15 -12.67 -12.31 11.64
CA LEU A 15 -13.47 -11.10 11.39
C LEU A 15 -12.62 -9.87 11.05
N LEU A 16 -11.35 -9.86 11.44
CA LEU A 16 -10.48 -8.67 11.30
C LEU A 16 -9.42 -8.79 10.19
N THR A 17 -9.18 -9.97 9.69
CA THR A 17 -8.04 -10.24 8.79
C THR A 17 -8.35 -10.13 7.30
N GLY A 18 -9.60 -9.96 6.89
CA GLY A 18 -9.96 -10.19 5.50
C GLY A 18 -10.50 -9.01 4.70
N CYS A 19 -10.93 -7.93 5.34
CA CYS A 19 -11.74 -6.94 4.63
C CYS A 19 -10.95 -5.99 3.72
N VAL A 20 -9.67 -5.73 4.00
CA VAL A 20 -8.81 -4.85 3.19
C VAL A 20 -7.40 -5.43 3.12
N ALA A 21 -6.97 -5.76 1.92
CA ALA A 21 -5.63 -6.27 1.66
C ALA A 21 -4.91 -5.41 0.60
N PRO A 22 -3.63 -5.08 0.80
CA PRO A 22 -2.83 -4.43 -0.22
C PRO A 22 -2.71 -5.34 -1.45
N SER A 23 -3.08 -4.84 -2.63
CA SER A 23 -2.82 -5.55 -3.88
C SER A 23 -1.34 -5.46 -4.26
N MET A 24 -0.88 -6.33 -5.17
CA MET A 24 0.47 -6.27 -5.71
C MET A 24 0.80 -4.90 -6.30
N LYS A 25 -0.13 -4.29 -7.04
CA LYS A 25 0.02 -2.94 -7.58
C LYS A 25 0.34 -1.93 -6.48
N MET A 26 -0.38 -2.01 -5.34
CA MET A 26 -0.11 -1.15 -4.19
C MET A 26 1.29 -1.36 -3.62
N VAL A 27 1.72 -2.60 -3.48
CA VAL A 27 3.04 -2.98 -2.96
C VAL A 27 4.17 -2.48 -3.87
N GLU A 28 4.02 -2.62 -5.18
CA GLU A 28 5.01 -2.18 -6.16
C GLU A 28 5.08 -0.66 -6.33
N MET A 29 4.01 0.07 -6.00
CA MET A 29 3.97 1.54 -6.09
C MET A 29 4.80 2.25 -5.01
N PHE A 30 5.06 1.62 -3.85
CA PHE A 30 6.00 2.16 -2.87
C PHE A 30 7.42 2.23 -3.47
N TYR A 31 8.19 3.22 -3.04
CA TYR A 31 9.52 3.48 -3.57
C TYR A 31 10.58 2.52 -3.02
N THR A 32 11.74 2.54 -3.69
CA THR A 32 13.00 2.04 -3.15
C THR A 32 13.51 2.97 -2.03
N LYS A 33 14.58 2.57 -1.35
CA LYS A 33 15.30 3.42 -0.38
C LYS A 33 15.77 4.76 -0.98
N ASN A 34 16.00 4.80 -2.30
CA ASN A 34 16.42 5.99 -3.03
C ASN A 34 15.23 6.92 -3.40
N GLY A 35 14.01 6.58 -2.97
CA GLY A 35 12.82 7.39 -3.25
C GLY A 35 12.37 7.36 -4.71
N LEU A 36 12.60 6.27 -5.41
CA LEU A 36 12.27 6.06 -6.82
C LEU A 36 11.31 4.88 -7.01
N PRO A 37 10.50 4.87 -8.08
CA PRO A 37 9.80 3.68 -8.53
C PRO A 37 10.77 2.53 -8.79
N LEU A 38 10.36 1.30 -8.49
CA LEU A 38 11.23 0.11 -8.52
C LEU A 38 11.91 -0.11 -9.89
N ASN A 39 11.19 0.18 -10.97
CA ASN A 39 11.64 -0.08 -12.34
C ASN A 39 12.56 0.98 -12.94
N VAL A 40 12.77 2.09 -12.24
CA VAL A 40 13.62 3.18 -12.73
C VAL A 40 14.84 3.45 -11.84
N ASP A 41 14.91 2.82 -10.68
CA ASP A 41 16.08 2.89 -9.80
C ASP A 41 17.17 1.94 -10.30
N LYS A 42 18.30 2.51 -10.75
CA LYS A 42 19.44 1.74 -11.29
C LYS A 42 20.21 0.92 -10.24
N GLU A 43 20.00 1.19 -8.94
CA GLU A 43 20.60 0.43 -7.83
C GLU A 43 19.72 -0.68 -7.30
N TRP A 44 18.46 -0.77 -7.76
CA TRP A 44 17.52 -1.78 -7.31
C TRP A 44 17.26 -2.83 -8.40
N ASP A 45 17.42 -4.10 -8.07
CA ASP A 45 17.30 -5.20 -9.02
C ASP A 45 15.85 -5.55 -9.34
N TYR A 46 15.25 -4.77 -10.24
CA TYR A 46 13.87 -4.97 -10.67
C TYR A 46 13.62 -6.33 -11.33
N ALA A 47 14.59 -6.85 -12.07
CA ALA A 47 14.44 -8.11 -12.80
C ALA A 47 14.27 -9.30 -11.86
N ASN A 48 14.95 -9.29 -10.73
CA ASN A 48 14.90 -10.37 -9.74
C ASN A 48 13.97 -10.09 -8.54
N ARG A 49 13.04 -9.10 -8.65
CA ARG A 49 12.18 -8.71 -7.54
C ARG A 49 11.32 -9.83 -6.96
N TYR A 50 11.00 -10.84 -7.73
CA TYR A 50 10.23 -12.01 -7.30
C TYR A 50 11.09 -13.22 -6.91
N LYS A 51 12.39 -13.05 -6.79
CA LYS A 51 13.32 -14.08 -6.26
C LYS A 51 13.58 -13.85 -4.78
N LEU A 52 14.04 -14.88 -4.11
CA LEU A 52 14.49 -14.75 -2.72
C LEU A 52 15.89 -14.11 -2.66
N GLY A 53 16.08 -13.29 -1.64
CA GLY A 53 17.35 -12.69 -1.27
C GLY A 53 17.49 -12.66 0.24
N ARG A 54 18.54 -12.04 0.74
CA ARG A 54 18.76 -11.86 2.17
C ARG A 54 19.18 -10.45 2.49
N GLU A 55 18.64 -9.92 3.58
CA GLU A 55 19.13 -8.65 4.13
C GLU A 55 20.20 -8.96 5.19
N VAL A 56 21.33 -8.33 5.05
CA VAL A 56 22.46 -8.48 5.97
C VAL A 56 22.83 -7.15 6.65
N ASN A 57 22.27 -6.03 6.15
CA ASN A 57 22.53 -4.72 6.72
C ASN A 57 21.72 -4.50 8.00
N ASN A 58 22.42 -4.22 9.10
CA ASN A 58 21.82 -3.96 10.40
C ASN A 58 20.87 -2.75 10.42
N ASP A 59 20.95 -1.83 9.46
CA ASP A 59 20.01 -0.70 9.36
C ASP A 59 18.56 -1.17 9.17
N TYR A 60 18.37 -2.36 8.58
CA TYR A 60 17.05 -2.95 8.34
C TYR A 60 16.60 -3.94 9.43
N GLN A 61 17.40 -4.18 10.48
CA GLN A 61 17.12 -5.17 11.53
C GLN A 61 15.77 -4.99 12.25
N ASN A 62 15.22 -3.79 12.23
CA ASN A 62 13.93 -3.48 12.87
C ASN A 62 12.73 -3.63 11.95
N VAL A 63 12.95 -3.87 10.67
CA VAL A 63 11.87 -3.92 9.65
C VAL A 63 11.88 -5.22 8.84
N VAL A 64 13.03 -5.88 8.70
CA VAL A 64 13.19 -7.14 7.95
C VAL A 64 13.93 -8.15 8.79
N ALA A 65 13.61 -9.44 8.65
CA ALA A 65 14.37 -10.53 9.25
C ALA A 65 15.75 -10.61 8.58
N LEU A 66 16.82 -10.41 9.37
CA LEU A 66 18.19 -10.48 8.86
C LEU A 66 18.63 -11.93 8.69
N ASN A 67 19.43 -12.18 7.63
CA ASN A 67 20.01 -13.48 7.30
C ASN A 67 18.99 -14.60 6.99
N GLU A 68 17.71 -14.23 6.83
CA GLU A 68 16.66 -15.14 6.37
C GLU A 68 16.38 -14.96 4.88
N ASP A 69 15.75 -15.96 4.27
CA ASP A 69 15.29 -15.87 2.90
C ASP A 69 14.02 -14.99 2.83
N VAL A 70 14.15 -13.84 2.20
CA VAL A 70 13.09 -12.84 2.04
C VAL A 70 12.89 -12.54 0.57
N LEU A 71 11.68 -12.28 0.15
CA LEU A 71 11.42 -11.86 -1.23
C LEU A 71 12.14 -10.54 -1.53
N ASN A 72 12.88 -10.44 -2.62
CA ASN A 72 13.62 -9.21 -3.00
C ASN A 72 12.69 -8.00 -3.09
N LEU A 73 11.43 -8.20 -3.47
CA LEU A 73 10.41 -7.14 -3.50
C LEU A 73 10.22 -6.44 -2.16
N HIS A 74 10.55 -7.10 -1.05
CA HIS A 74 10.43 -6.54 0.31
C HIS A 74 11.72 -5.88 0.81
N LEU A 75 12.82 -6.00 0.08
CA LEU A 75 14.14 -5.53 0.50
C LEU A 75 14.45 -4.12 -0.02
N LYS A 76 15.20 -3.35 0.77
CA LYS A 76 15.70 -2.01 0.40
C LYS A 76 14.58 -1.06 -0.07
N ARG A 77 13.44 -1.13 0.61
CA ARG A 77 12.29 -0.26 0.35
C ARG A 77 12.35 1.00 1.23
N GLU A 78 11.58 2.00 0.84
CA GLU A 78 11.42 3.22 1.63
C GLU A 78 10.74 2.96 2.99
N PRO A 79 10.93 3.83 4.01
CA PRO A 79 10.35 3.63 5.34
C PRO A 79 8.83 3.51 5.35
N ARG A 80 8.10 4.22 4.46
CA ARG A 80 6.63 4.13 4.38
C ARG A 80 6.14 2.76 3.96
N PHE A 81 6.89 2.02 3.16
CA PHE A 81 6.55 0.63 2.84
C PHE A 81 6.46 -0.21 4.11
N TYR A 82 7.51 -0.23 4.91
CA TYR A 82 7.56 -1.01 6.16
C TYR A 82 6.59 -0.50 7.24
N ALA A 83 6.24 0.79 7.20
CA ALA A 83 5.28 1.37 8.13
C ALA A 83 3.82 1.06 7.77
N ASN A 84 3.51 0.88 6.49
CA ASN A 84 2.14 0.80 6.01
C ASN A 84 1.72 -0.60 5.54
N VAL A 85 2.68 -1.44 5.13
CA VAL A 85 2.45 -2.78 4.60
C VAL A 85 3.13 -3.82 5.48
N ALA A 86 2.38 -4.83 5.89
CA ALA A 86 2.94 -6.01 6.50
C ALA A 86 3.15 -7.07 5.42
N ALA A 87 4.42 -7.36 5.15
CA ALA A 87 4.88 -8.31 4.14
C ALA A 87 5.59 -9.49 4.81
N ASP A 88 5.57 -10.64 4.17
CA ASP A 88 6.23 -11.85 4.69
C ASP A 88 7.71 -11.61 5.00
N ARG A 89 8.17 -12.12 6.16
CA ARG A 89 9.52 -11.94 6.72
C ARG A 89 9.90 -10.48 7.02
N CYS A 90 8.92 -9.56 7.07
CA CYS A 90 9.07 -8.22 7.64
C CYS A 90 8.46 -8.18 9.05
N TYR A 91 8.97 -7.29 9.90
CA TYR A 91 8.41 -7.14 11.24
C TYR A 91 7.14 -6.28 11.21
N TRP A 92 6.06 -6.83 11.74
CA TRP A 92 4.88 -6.01 12.09
C TRP A 92 5.26 -5.00 13.16
N GLN A 93 5.86 -5.52 14.22
CA GLN A 93 6.39 -4.73 15.32
C GLN A 93 7.67 -5.39 15.83
N ARG A 94 8.66 -4.57 16.14
CA ARG A 94 9.85 -4.98 16.85
C ARG A 94 10.07 -4.06 18.05
N GLY A 95 10.01 -4.60 19.26
CA GLY A 95 10.22 -3.89 20.50
C GLY A 95 11.56 -4.24 21.16
N PRO A 96 11.99 -3.49 22.17
CA PRO A 96 13.24 -3.79 22.90
C PRO A 96 13.18 -5.11 23.71
N ALA A 97 12.00 -5.65 23.97
CA ALA A 97 11.81 -6.93 24.63
C ALA A 97 11.58 -8.04 23.60
N ALA A 98 12.19 -9.19 23.79
CA ALA A 98 12.11 -10.33 22.85
C ALA A 98 10.67 -10.81 22.61
N ASN A 99 9.79 -10.70 23.61
CA ASN A 99 8.38 -11.07 23.52
C ASN A 99 7.49 -10.04 22.76
N LYS A 100 8.10 -8.96 22.24
CA LYS A 100 7.42 -7.94 21.45
C LYS A 100 7.80 -7.97 19.97
N ASN A 101 8.57 -8.97 19.57
CA ASN A 101 8.93 -9.16 18.18
C ASN A 101 7.82 -9.95 17.48
N MET A 102 7.24 -9.33 16.46
CA MET A 102 6.18 -9.89 15.68
C MET A 102 6.60 -9.92 14.21
N LEU A 103 7.14 -11.05 13.80
CA LEU A 103 7.52 -11.32 12.42
C LEU A 103 6.29 -11.78 11.64
N VAL A 104 6.05 -11.17 10.49
CA VAL A 104 5.02 -11.62 9.56
C VAL A 104 5.47 -12.92 8.88
N GLN A 105 4.71 -13.98 9.09
CA GLN A 105 4.90 -15.29 8.51
C GLN A 105 3.62 -15.64 7.75
N ALA A 106 3.62 -15.44 6.43
CA ALA A 106 2.41 -15.36 5.62
C ALA A 106 2.02 -16.66 4.91
N TYR A 107 2.83 -17.73 4.99
CA TYR A 107 2.50 -18.98 4.33
C TYR A 107 1.35 -19.69 5.05
N ARG A 108 0.59 -20.48 4.32
CA ARG A 108 -0.50 -21.28 4.90
C ARG A 108 0.01 -22.13 6.07
N GLY A 109 -0.69 -22.05 7.19
CA GLY A 109 -0.31 -22.72 8.42
C GLY A 109 0.66 -21.97 9.32
N GLU A 110 1.23 -20.85 8.85
CA GLU A 110 2.01 -19.94 9.68
C GLU A 110 1.12 -18.88 10.37
N ALA A 111 1.70 -18.10 11.29
CA ALA A 111 0.99 -17.17 12.18
C ALA A 111 0.12 -16.10 11.45
N PHE A 112 0.51 -15.69 10.25
CA PHE A 112 -0.23 -14.75 9.40
C PHE A 112 -0.82 -15.42 8.15
N GLY A 113 -0.63 -16.71 8.00
CA GLY A 113 -1.16 -17.47 6.88
C GLY A 113 -2.67 -17.73 7.00
N ILE A 114 -3.28 -18.15 5.91
CA ILE A 114 -4.66 -18.62 5.93
C ILE A 114 -4.74 -19.91 6.73
N HIS A 115 -5.65 -19.96 7.69
CA HIS A 115 -5.94 -21.16 8.48
C HIS A 115 -7.01 -22.01 7.79
N GLU A 116 -6.92 -23.35 7.90
CA GLU A 116 -7.85 -24.28 7.24
C GLU A 116 -9.32 -24.07 7.64
N SER A 117 -9.57 -23.73 8.89
CA SER A 117 -10.93 -23.46 9.38
C SER A 117 -11.62 -22.30 8.65
N PHE A 118 -10.86 -21.37 8.04
CA PHE A 118 -11.42 -20.24 7.30
C PHE A 118 -11.87 -20.62 5.89
N LEU A 119 -11.32 -21.66 5.30
CA LEU A 119 -11.77 -22.19 4.02
C LEU A 119 -13.18 -22.77 4.08
N LEU A 120 -13.62 -23.15 5.28
CA LEU A 120 -14.92 -23.79 5.52
C LEU A 120 -16.07 -22.79 5.76
N TYR A 121 -15.80 -21.55 6.13
CA TYR A 121 -16.83 -20.63 6.64
C TYR A 121 -17.17 -19.45 5.74
N SER A 122 -16.76 -19.42 4.51
CA SER A 122 -17.08 -18.34 3.53
C SER A 122 -16.81 -16.91 4.06
N GLN A 123 -15.90 -16.75 5.01
CA GLN A 123 -15.55 -15.45 5.58
C GLN A 123 -14.64 -14.67 4.62
N PRO A 124 -14.73 -13.33 4.58
CA PRO A 124 -13.82 -12.53 3.78
C PRO A 124 -12.39 -12.74 4.24
N GLN A 125 -11.54 -13.17 3.32
CA GLN A 125 -10.15 -13.52 3.60
C GLN A 125 -9.21 -12.60 2.84
N ASN A 126 -7.97 -12.48 3.35
CA ASN A 126 -6.89 -11.83 2.63
C ASN A 126 -6.48 -12.65 1.41
N LEU A 127 -6.84 -12.18 0.22
CA LEU A 127 -6.52 -12.87 -1.04
C LEU A 127 -5.19 -12.43 -1.65
N CYS A 128 -4.54 -11.39 -1.10
CA CYS A 128 -3.35 -10.80 -1.72
C CYS A 128 -2.03 -11.22 -1.04
N GLY A 129 -2.08 -11.79 0.17
CA GLY A 129 -0.89 -12.21 0.91
C GLY A 129 -0.13 -11.06 1.60
N TYR A 130 -0.72 -9.86 1.67
CA TYR A 130 -0.22 -8.69 2.39
C TYR A 130 -1.27 -8.15 3.33
N TYR A 131 -0.85 -7.44 4.39
CA TYR A 131 -1.78 -6.83 5.35
C TYR A 131 -1.55 -5.33 5.46
N VAL A 132 -2.62 -4.58 5.75
CA VAL A 132 -2.54 -3.15 6.04
C VAL A 132 -2.02 -2.97 7.46
N LYS A 133 -0.88 -2.30 7.59
CA LYS A 133 -0.24 -1.98 8.87
C LYS A 133 -0.53 -0.54 9.31
N LYS A 134 -0.81 0.35 8.37
CA LYS A 134 -1.17 1.75 8.65
C LYS A 134 -2.34 1.83 9.63
N PHE A 135 -2.29 2.79 10.55
CA PHE A 135 -3.25 2.96 11.65
C PHE A 135 -3.24 1.87 12.74
N SER A 136 -2.35 0.87 12.66
CA SER A 136 -2.13 -0.01 13.80
C SER A 136 -1.28 0.71 14.85
N ARG A 137 -1.69 0.61 16.12
CA ARG A 137 -0.94 1.22 17.23
C ARG A 137 0.19 0.28 17.66
N SER A 138 1.41 0.81 17.78
CA SER A 138 2.55 0.08 18.35
C SER A 138 2.39 -0.19 19.86
N GLU A 139 1.50 0.54 20.52
CA GLU A 139 1.29 0.50 21.97
C GLU A 139 0.22 -0.51 22.42
N VAL A 140 -0.52 -1.11 21.49
CA VAL A 140 -1.49 -2.16 21.81
C VAL A 140 -0.74 -3.42 22.19
N GLN A 141 -0.27 -3.48 23.44
CA GLN A 141 0.54 -4.56 23.97
C GLN A 141 -0.26 -5.80 24.35
N THR A 142 -1.54 -5.66 24.59
CA THR A 142 -2.45 -6.75 24.91
C THR A 142 -3.88 -6.30 24.65
N TYR A 143 -4.52 -6.87 23.64
CA TYR A 143 -5.97 -6.94 23.65
C TYR A 143 -6.38 -8.06 24.60
N GLN A 144 -6.53 -7.75 25.87
CA GLN A 144 -7.37 -8.59 26.71
C GLN A 144 -8.82 -8.27 26.33
N TYR A 145 -9.37 -9.09 25.50
CA TYR A 145 -10.79 -9.10 25.25
C TYR A 145 -11.49 -9.82 26.42
N THR A 146 -11.72 -9.09 27.48
CA THR A 146 -12.69 -9.52 28.48
C THR A 146 -14.05 -9.04 28.04
N SER A 147 -14.90 -9.98 27.61
CA SER A 147 -16.35 -9.84 27.42
C SER A 147 -16.85 -8.53 26.81
N ASN A 148 -17.27 -8.58 25.55
CA ASN A 148 -18.17 -7.64 24.81
C ASN A 148 -17.94 -6.12 24.85
N THR A 149 -16.93 -5.60 25.52
CA THR A 149 -16.59 -4.18 25.59
C THR A 149 -15.13 -3.93 25.26
N GLY A 150 -14.67 -4.47 24.14
CA GLY A 150 -13.35 -4.14 23.62
C GLY A 150 -13.33 -2.70 23.11
N SER A 151 -12.80 -1.79 23.90
CA SER A 151 -12.43 -0.46 23.42
C SER A 151 -11.30 -0.62 22.39
N LEU A 152 -11.63 -0.50 21.12
CA LEU A 152 -10.67 -0.07 20.09
C LEU A 152 -10.24 1.33 20.56
N GLY A 153 -9.13 1.43 21.29
CA GLY A 153 -8.70 2.72 21.83
C GLY A 153 -8.83 3.83 20.79
N ASP A 154 -9.14 5.05 21.18
CA ASP A 154 -9.47 6.18 20.31
C ASP A 154 -8.55 6.25 19.09
N CYS A 155 -9.01 5.75 17.95
CA CYS A 155 -8.32 5.91 16.69
C CYS A 155 -8.76 7.27 16.12
N ARG A 156 -7.91 8.25 16.26
CA ARG A 156 -8.15 9.57 15.65
C ARG A 156 -7.91 9.46 14.17
N TRP A 157 -8.97 9.54 13.39
CA TRP A 157 -8.88 9.58 11.94
C TRP A 157 -8.56 11.00 11.47
N PRO A 158 -7.43 11.24 10.81
CA PRO A 158 -7.12 12.57 10.29
C PRO A 158 -8.01 12.87 9.08
N MET A 159 -8.77 13.96 9.17
CA MET A 159 -9.61 14.44 8.05
C MET A 159 -8.78 15.16 7.00
N ILE A 160 -7.82 15.96 7.42
CA ILE A 160 -6.89 16.72 6.57
C ILE A 160 -5.52 16.67 7.22
N ARG A 161 -4.48 16.45 6.43
CA ARG A 161 -3.09 16.42 6.90
C ARG A 161 -2.24 17.45 6.15
N LEU A 162 -1.23 18.00 6.83
CA LEU A 162 -0.33 18.98 6.22
C LEU A 162 0.36 18.46 4.95
N ALA A 163 0.63 17.15 4.87
CA ALA A 163 1.17 16.52 3.66
C ALA A 163 0.25 16.72 2.44
N GLU A 164 -1.08 16.72 2.65
CA GLU A 164 -2.06 16.96 1.59
C GLU A 164 -1.92 18.38 1.03
N LEU A 165 -1.79 19.38 1.92
CA LEU A 165 -1.61 20.75 1.48
C LEU A 165 -0.32 20.94 0.68
N TYR A 166 0.77 20.29 1.08
CA TYR A 166 2.03 20.34 0.33
C TYR A 166 1.91 19.67 -1.04
N LEU A 167 1.25 18.52 -1.14
CA LEU A 167 1.10 17.83 -2.42
C LEU A 167 0.10 18.56 -3.34
N ILE A 168 -0.97 19.17 -2.80
CA ILE A 168 -1.85 20.06 -3.54
C ILE A 168 -1.06 21.28 -4.05
N GLN A 169 -0.21 21.87 -3.23
CA GLN A 169 0.64 22.99 -3.64
C GLN A 169 1.59 22.60 -4.77
N ALA A 170 2.27 21.45 -4.66
CA ALA A 170 3.15 20.95 -5.71
C ALA A 170 2.40 20.71 -7.02
N GLU A 171 1.23 20.07 -6.95
CA GLU A 171 0.39 19.80 -8.13
C GLU A 171 -0.08 21.10 -8.78
N ALA A 172 -0.60 22.05 -7.99
CA ALA A 172 -1.11 23.31 -8.49
C ALA A 172 -0.02 24.13 -9.20
N TRP A 173 1.17 24.22 -8.61
CA TRP A 173 2.30 24.88 -9.25
C TRP A 173 2.76 24.16 -10.52
N ASN A 174 2.82 22.83 -10.50
CA ASN A 174 3.17 22.07 -11.70
C ASN A 174 2.17 22.30 -12.84
N GLU A 175 0.87 22.40 -12.53
CA GLU A 175 -0.14 22.67 -13.57
C GLU A 175 -0.14 24.13 -14.04
N TYR A 176 0.24 25.06 -13.19
CA TYR A 176 0.32 26.48 -13.55
C TYR A 176 1.56 26.85 -14.38
N LEU A 177 2.71 26.32 -14.00
CA LEU A 177 3.99 26.62 -14.66
C LEU A 177 4.13 25.88 -16.00
N SER A 178 4.89 26.47 -16.92
CA SER A 178 5.26 25.81 -18.18
C SER A 178 6.34 24.74 -18.00
N LYS A 179 7.18 24.89 -16.97
CA LYS A 179 8.25 23.97 -16.57
C LYS A 179 8.33 23.94 -15.05
N PRO A 180 8.56 22.76 -14.43
CA PRO A 180 8.75 22.65 -12.98
C PRO A 180 9.95 23.45 -12.48
N ASP A 181 9.79 24.07 -11.32
CA ASP A 181 10.84 24.80 -10.59
C ASP A 181 10.73 24.53 -9.09
N ASP A 182 11.46 25.28 -8.25
CA ASP A 182 11.48 25.14 -6.79
C ASP A 182 10.10 25.27 -6.15
N LYS A 183 9.14 25.96 -6.77
CA LYS A 183 7.77 26.06 -6.27
C LYS A 183 7.05 24.71 -6.32
N VAL A 184 7.46 23.82 -7.22
CA VAL A 184 6.97 22.45 -7.33
C VAL A 184 7.78 21.52 -6.44
N TYR A 185 9.12 21.63 -6.49
CA TYR A 185 10.02 20.70 -5.80
C TYR A 185 9.95 20.84 -4.27
N GLU A 186 10.01 22.06 -3.76
CA GLU A 186 10.13 22.28 -2.31
C GLU A 186 8.94 21.73 -1.50
N PRO A 187 7.67 21.98 -1.85
CA PRO A 187 6.56 21.36 -1.13
C PRO A 187 6.55 19.84 -1.24
N LEU A 188 6.91 19.27 -2.38
CA LEU A 188 7.06 17.83 -2.57
C LEU A 188 8.16 17.28 -1.66
N ASN A 189 9.31 17.95 -1.60
CA ASN A 189 10.46 17.56 -0.79
C ASN A 189 10.19 17.60 0.72
N LYS A 190 9.30 18.49 1.20
CA LYS A 190 8.86 18.47 2.62
C LYS A 190 8.21 17.14 2.99
N VAL A 191 7.40 16.56 2.09
CA VAL A 191 6.80 15.25 2.31
C VAL A 191 7.85 14.15 2.24
N ARG A 192 8.74 14.20 1.27
CA ARG A 192 9.80 13.21 1.05
C ARG A 192 10.83 13.18 2.20
N ARG A 193 11.31 14.34 2.64
CA ARG A 193 12.24 14.45 3.79
C ARG A 193 11.62 13.88 5.08
N ARG A 194 10.33 14.16 5.33
CA ARG A 194 9.61 13.57 6.47
C ARG A 194 9.51 12.04 6.33
N ALA A 195 9.34 11.54 5.11
CA ALA A 195 9.30 10.11 4.83
C ALA A 195 10.67 9.42 4.92
N GLY A 196 11.76 10.18 5.08
CA GLY A 196 13.12 9.65 5.15
C GLY A 196 13.69 9.22 3.82
N ILE A 197 13.25 9.83 2.71
CA ILE A 197 13.76 9.59 1.35
C ILE A 197 14.38 10.85 0.76
N PRO A 198 15.31 10.73 -0.20
CA PRO A 198 15.97 11.89 -0.83
C PRO A 198 14.98 12.85 -1.49
N ASP A 199 15.39 14.10 -1.60
CA ASP A 199 14.72 15.12 -2.39
C ASP A 199 14.51 14.63 -3.83
N VAL A 200 13.44 15.07 -4.48
CA VAL A 200 13.08 14.55 -5.80
C VAL A 200 14.16 14.80 -6.84
N GLU A 201 14.81 15.97 -6.80
CA GLU A 201 15.90 16.30 -7.75
C GLU A 201 17.11 15.38 -7.54
N VAL A 202 17.48 15.11 -6.29
CA VAL A 202 18.59 14.21 -5.94
C VAL A 202 18.25 12.78 -6.39
N ALA A 203 17.09 12.29 -6.00
CA ALA A 203 16.66 10.93 -6.34
C ALA A 203 16.70 10.68 -7.84
N TRP A 204 16.04 11.54 -8.63
CA TRP A 204 15.92 11.33 -10.07
C TRP A 204 17.21 11.59 -10.83
N LYS A 205 18.03 12.57 -10.45
CA LYS A 205 19.31 12.86 -11.14
C LYS A 205 20.37 11.81 -10.84
N GLU A 206 20.47 11.37 -9.59
CA GLU A 206 21.59 10.51 -9.17
C GLU A 206 21.28 9.02 -9.35
N PHE A 207 20.07 8.58 -9.05
CA PHE A 207 19.73 7.15 -8.97
C PHE A 207 18.80 6.64 -10.07
N SER A 208 18.13 7.54 -10.83
CA SER A 208 17.17 7.11 -11.84
C SER A 208 17.82 6.81 -13.19
N THR A 209 17.26 5.82 -13.91
CA THR A 209 17.52 5.59 -15.33
C THR A 209 16.88 6.66 -16.22
N GLN A 210 16.02 7.54 -15.67
CA GLN A 210 15.28 8.60 -16.38
C GLN A 210 15.48 9.98 -15.71
N PRO A 211 16.72 10.49 -15.58
CA PRO A 211 16.99 11.69 -14.77
C PRO A 211 16.26 12.95 -15.27
N GLN A 212 15.96 13.03 -16.57
CA GLN A 212 15.26 14.17 -17.17
C GLN A 212 13.75 14.21 -16.90
N LYS A 213 13.16 13.18 -16.32
CA LYS A 213 11.70 13.10 -16.08
C LYS A 213 11.19 14.26 -15.23
N ILE A 214 11.98 14.71 -14.25
CA ILE A 214 11.64 15.85 -13.40
C ILE A 214 11.61 17.20 -14.12
N GLU A 215 12.18 17.29 -15.31
CA GLU A 215 12.31 18.55 -16.05
C GLU A 215 11.08 18.87 -16.90
N SER A 216 10.19 17.91 -17.09
CA SER A 216 8.95 18.09 -17.86
C SER A 216 7.73 18.18 -16.93
N LYS A 217 6.74 18.97 -17.35
CA LYS A 217 5.47 19.12 -16.65
C LYS A 217 4.75 17.78 -16.51
N GLU A 218 4.73 17.00 -17.56
CA GLU A 218 4.10 15.68 -17.62
C GLU A 218 4.81 14.69 -16.69
N GLY A 219 6.14 14.66 -16.73
CA GLY A 219 6.94 13.80 -15.87
C GLY A 219 6.76 14.12 -14.39
N MET A 220 6.75 15.42 -14.04
CA MET A 220 6.48 15.85 -12.66
C MET A 220 5.05 15.56 -12.22
N ARG A 221 4.06 15.68 -13.12
CA ARG A 221 2.67 15.27 -12.82
C ARG A 221 2.61 13.80 -12.40
N GLU A 222 3.24 12.91 -13.15
CA GLU A 222 3.28 11.49 -12.80
C GLU A 222 3.98 11.24 -11.46
N ILE A 223 5.08 11.94 -11.19
CA ILE A 223 5.82 11.84 -9.92
C ILE A 223 4.95 12.31 -8.75
N ILE A 224 4.27 13.46 -8.87
CA ILE A 224 3.37 13.98 -7.85
C ILE A 224 2.18 13.04 -7.63
N GLN A 225 1.61 12.48 -8.69
CA GLN A 225 0.51 11.52 -8.60
C GLN A 225 0.94 10.23 -7.87
N GLN A 226 2.15 9.73 -8.13
CA GLN A 226 2.68 8.58 -7.41
C GLN A 226 2.99 8.92 -5.94
N GLU A 227 3.55 10.10 -5.65
CA GLU A 227 3.79 10.55 -4.28
C GLU A 227 2.49 10.65 -3.48
N ASN A 228 1.41 11.19 -4.07
CA ASN A 228 0.07 11.19 -3.49
C ASN A 228 -0.40 9.76 -3.18
N PHE A 229 -0.25 8.85 -4.12
CA PHE A 229 -0.66 7.46 -3.96
C PHE A 229 0.06 6.78 -2.79
N VAL A 230 1.36 6.96 -2.67
CA VAL A 230 2.18 6.38 -1.60
C VAL A 230 1.88 7.03 -0.26
N GLU A 231 1.83 8.35 -0.21
CA GLU A 231 1.61 9.10 1.03
C GLU A 231 0.23 8.83 1.65
N PHE A 232 -0.81 8.79 0.81
CA PHE A 232 -2.19 8.58 1.23
C PHE A 232 -2.67 7.15 1.08
N ALA A 233 -1.73 6.20 0.96
CA ALA A 233 -2.04 4.78 0.95
C ALA A 233 -2.97 4.41 2.12
N PHE A 234 -4.07 3.70 1.83
CA PHE A 234 -5.07 3.23 2.80
C PHE A 234 -5.90 4.33 3.49
N GLU A 235 -5.83 5.57 3.02
CA GLU A 235 -6.64 6.69 3.54
C GLU A 235 -7.92 6.96 2.71
N GLY A 236 -8.16 6.20 1.65
CA GLY A 236 -9.34 6.34 0.79
C GLY A 236 -9.22 7.41 -0.29
N GLN A 237 -8.16 8.22 -0.29
CA GLN A 237 -7.99 9.37 -1.19
C GLN A 237 -7.79 8.97 -2.65
N ARG A 238 -7.11 7.84 -2.93
CA ARG A 238 -6.82 7.36 -4.29
C ARG A 238 -8.05 7.26 -5.18
N PHE A 239 -9.19 6.84 -4.62
CA PHE A 239 -10.45 6.74 -5.37
C PHE A 239 -10.89 8.08 -5.97
N TRP A 240 -10.77 9.16 -5.19
CA TRP A 240 -11.13 10.51 -5.62
C TRP A 240 -10.10 11.11 -6.56
N ASP A 241 -8.82 10.89 -6.30
CA ASP A 241 -7.71 11.33 -7.15
C ASP A 241 -7.80 10.75 -8.56
N LEU A 242 -8.03 9.45 -8.69
CA LEU A 242 -8.20 8.82 -10.00
C LEU A 242 -9.40 9.38 -10.77
N ARG A 243 -10.46 9.78 -10.08
CA ARG A 243 -11.64 10.42 -10.71
C ARG A 243 -11.33 11.85 -11.17
N ARG A 244 -10.71 12.67 -10.32
CA ARG A 244 -10.38 14.06 -10.68
C ARG A 244 -9.31 14.16 -11.76
N TRP A 245 -8.33 13.24 -11.79
CA TRP A 245 -7.34 13.15 -12.84
C TRP A 245 -7.84 12.48 -14.13
N LYS A 246 -9.04 11.94 -14.12
CA LYS A 246 -9.62 11.15 -15.23
C LYS A 246 -8.80 9.90 -15.60
N LEU A 247 -8.18 9.27 -14.58
CA LEU A 247 -7.38 8.05 -14.73
C LEU A 247 -8.10 6.79 -14.26
N ALA A 248 -9.29 6.91 -13.65
CA ALA A 248 -10.00 5.79 -13.04
C ALA A 248 -10.28 4.64 -14.03
N HIS A 249 -10.65 4.95 -15.28
CA HIS A 249 -10.92 3.93 -16.28
C HIS A 249 -9.66 3.21 -16.80
N LEU A 250 -8.48 3.80 -16.63
CA LEU A 250 -7.20 3.17 -16.95
C LEU A 250 -6.70 2.29 -15.80
N GLU A 251 -6.89 2.74 -14.56
CA GLU A 251 -6.28 2.16 -13.38
C GLU A 251 -7.16 1.09 -12.69
N LEU A 252 -8.50 1.24 -12.76
CA LEU A 252 -9.44 0.37 -12.03
C LEU A 252 -9.94 -0.82 -12.83
N ASN A 253 -9.58 -0.92 -14.12
CA ASN A 253 -9.93 -2.06 -14.96
C ASN A 253 -8.86 -3.16 -14.94
N ASP A 254 -7.74 -2.93 -14.27
CA ASP A 254 -6.68 -3.92 -14.16
C ASP A 254 -7.11 -5.10 -13.28
N LYS A 255 -6.57 -6.27 -13.59
CA LYS A 255 -6.69 -7.44 -12.73
C LYS A 255 -5.98 -7.17 -11.40
N ILE A 256 -6.59 -7.59 -10.30
CA ILE A 256 -5.96 -7.51 -9.00
C ILE A 256 -5.05 -8.72 -8.83
N LEU A 257 -3.79 -8.45 -8.55
CA LEU A 257 -2.75 -9.44 -8.38
C LEU A 257 -2.36 -9.55 -6.89
N GLY A 258 -1.96 -10.75 -6.49
CA GLY A 258 -1.48 -11.08 -5.16
C GLY A 258 -0.63 -12.35 -5.19
N TRP A 259 -0.33 -12.91 -4.04
CA TRP A 259 0.36 -14.18 -3.90
C TRP A 259 -0.62 -15.35 -3.78
N ASN A 260 -0.13 -16.56 -4.00
CA ASN A 260 -0.91 -17.77 -3.75
C ASN A 260 -0.98 -18.03 -2.24
N VAL A 261 -1.99 -17.47 -1.58
CA VAL A 261 -2.19 -17.54 -0.13
C VAL A 261 -2.43 -18.97 0.40
N LEU A 262 -2.67 -19.94 -0.48
CA LEU A 262 -2.77 -21.35 -0.13
C LEU A 262 -1.42 -22.07 -0.10
N GLY A 263 -0.34 -21.38 -0.48
CA GLY A 263 1.01 -21.94 -0.48
C GLY A 263 1.56 -22.12 0.94
N GLU A 264 2.14 -23.27 1.22
CA GLU A 264 2.67 -23.69 2.53
C GLU A 264 4.16 -23.38 2.73
N ASN A 265 4.82 -22.90 1.69
CA ASN A 265 6.24 -22.56 1.70
C ASN A 265 6.51 -21.47 0.65
N ALA A 266 7.72 -20.90 0.68
CA ALA A 266 8.09 -19.80 -0.21
C ALA A 266 7.85 -20.13 -1.70
N ARG A 267 8.17 -21.33 -2.14
CA ARG A 267 8.04 -21.72 -3.55
C ARG A 267 6.58 -21.73 -3.99
N THR A 268 5.69 -22.31 -3.20
CA THR A 268 4.26 -22.42 -3.55
C THR A 268 3.52 -21.10 -3.30
N PHE A 269 3.87 -20.36 -2.24
CA PHE A 269 3.29 -19.06 -1.93
C PHE A 269 3.66 -18.01 -2.99
N TYR A 270 4.91 -17.93 -3.40
CA TYR A 270 5.40 -16.99 -4.42
C TYR A 270 5.28 -17.54 -5.86
N ASN A 271 4.37 -18.48 -6.11
CA ASN A 271 4.08 -19.02 -7.44
C ASN A 271 5.35 -19.44 -8.21
N ASN A 272 6.17 -20.31 -7.62
CA ASN A 272 7.46 -20.74 -8.17
C ASN A 272 8.42 -19.59 -8.53
N PHE A 273 8.25 -18.42 -7.94
CA PHE A 273 9.02 -17.19 -8.24
C PHE A 273 8.84 -16.65 -9.66
N GLU A 274 7.73 -17.00 -10.31
CA GLU A 274 7.37 -16.54 -11.66
C GLU A 274 6.62 -15.19 -11.64
N GLY A 275 6.16 -14.76 -10.46
CA GLY A 275 5.42 -13.53 -10.26
C GLY A 275 4.04 -13.75 -9.65
N PRO A 276 3.31 -12.67 -9.38
CA PRO A 276 2.02 -12.73 -8.70
C PRO A 276 0.95 -13.43 -9.55
N VAL A 277 -0.07 -13.94 -8.86
CA VAL A 277 -1.25 -14.56 -9.49
C VAL A 277 -2.43 -13.60 -9.52
N VAL A 278 -3.37 -13.83 -10.43
CA VAL A 278 -4.64 -13.10 -10.48
C VAL A 278 -5.53 -13.57 -9.33
N VAL A 279 -5.89 -12.65 -8.43
CA VAL A 279 -6.78 -12.93 -7.30
C VAL A 279 -8.20 -12.40 -7.52
N TRP A 280 -8.36 -11.40 -8.41
CA TRP A 280 -9.64 -10.84 -8.78
C TRP A 280 -9.58 -10.14 -10.16
N ASP A 281 -10.59 -10.35 -11.01
CA ASP A 281 -10.65 -9.83 -12.38
C ASP A 281 -12.03 -9.27 -12.78
N LYS A 282 -12.93 -9.07 -11.80
CA LYS A 282 -14.34 -8.69 -12.08
C LYS A 282 -14.63 -7.21 -11.92
N THR A 283 -13.63 -6.40 -11.56
CA THR A 283 -13.83 -4.95 -11.43
C THR A 283 -13.92 -4.32 -12.82
N LYS A 284 -14.96 -3.50 -13.03
CA LYS A 284 -15.15 -2.71 -14.25
C LYS A 284 -15.47 -1.27 -13.91
N PHE A 285 -14.75 -0.36 -14.53
CA PHE A 285 -15.05 1.06 -14.54
C PHE A 285 -15.35 1.49 -15.98
N VAL A 286 -16.59 1.87 -16.24
CA VAL A 286 -17.06 2.24 -17.57
C VAL A 286 -17.07 3.77 -17.71
N ALA A 287 -16.15 4.31 -18.50
CA ALA A 287 -16.15 5.75 -18.83
C ALA A 287 -17.14 6.04 -19.98
N PRO A 288 -17.80 7.20 -19.97
CA PRO A 288 -17.78 8.26 -18.95
C PRO A 288 -18.71 8.03 -17.75
N ARG A 289 -19.58 7.01 -17.82
CA ARG A 289 -20.66 6.74 -16.87
C ARG A 289 -20.19 6.75 -15.41
N ASP A 290 -19.18 5.94 -15.07
CA ASP A 290 -18.76 5.67 -13.70
C ASP A 290 -17.94 6.82 -13.08
N TYR A 291 -17.64 7.87 -13.84
CA TYR A 291 -17.11 9.12 -13.27
C TYR A 291 -18.16 9.90 -12.46
N LEU A 292 -19.43 9.64 -12.72
CA LEU A 292 -20.56 10.18 -11.97
C LEU A 292 -21.24 9.05 -11.19
N PHE A 293 -21.89 9.39 -10.10
CA PHE A 293 -22.70 8.44 -9.36
C PHE A 293 -24.14 8.45 -9.87
N PRO A 294 -24.86 7.31 -9.84
CA PRO A 294 -26.29 7.32 -10.12
C PRO A 294 -27.04 8.15 -9.08
N ILE A 295 -28.03 8.90 -9.52
CA ILE A 295 -29.02 9.50 -8.64
C ILE A 295 -30.01 8.39 -8.25
N LYS A 296 -30.31 8.24 -6.96
CA LYS A 296 -31.28 7.25 -6.49
C LYS A 296 -32.62 7.46 -7.23
N ALA A 297 -33.19 6.39 -7.79
CA ALA A 297 -34.38 6.50 -8.64
C ALA A 297 -35.55 7.22 -7.93
N GLU A 298 -35.73 6.94 -6.64
CA GLU A 298 -36.75 7.59 -5.81
C GLU A 298 -36.54 9.12 -5.72
N GLU A 299 -35.30 9.56 -5.48
CA GLU A 299 -34.98 10.99 -5.44
C GLU A 299 -35.15 11.67 -6.81
N ALA A 300 -34.76 10.98 -7.88
CA ALA A 300 -34.95 11.50 -9.23
C ALA A 300 -36.47 11.72 -9.55
N MET A 301 -37.32 10.78 -9.13
CA MET A 301 -38.78 10.90 -9.34
C MET A 301 -39.40 12.00 -8.49
N ILE A 302 -39.06 12.10 -7.20
CA ILE A 302 -39.65 13.09 -6.28
C ILE A 302 -39.19 14.51 -6.65
N ALA A 303 -37.93 14.71 -6.95
CA ALA A 303 -37.34 16.02 -7.21
C ALA A 303 -37.32 16.41 -8.70
N GLY A 304 -37.70 15.51 -9.60
CA GLY A 304 -37.68 15.77 -11.05
C GLY A 304 -36.28 15.87 -11.63
N TYR A 305 -35.25 15.24 -10.98
CA TYR A 305 -33.89 15.27 -11.47
C TYR A 305 -33.69 14.36 -12.69
N VAL A 306 -32.94 14.86 -13.65
CA VAL A 306 -32.47 14.04 -14.77
C VAL A 306 -31.33 13.15 -14.29
N GLN A 307 -31.41 11.87 -14.59
CA GLN A 307 -30.36 10.89 -14.24
C GLN A 307 -29.04 11.22 -14.96
N ASN A 308 -27.95 10.95 -14.31
CA ASN A 308 -26.60 11.08 -14.91
C ASN A 308 -26.46 10.19 -16.14
N PRO A 309 -25.73 10.65 -17.18
CA PRO A 309 -25.61 9.92 -18.44
C PRO A 309 -25.08 8.48 -18.26
N GLY A 310 -25.83 7.52 -18.80
CA GLY A 310 -25.46 6.11 -18.79
C GLY A 310 -25.94 5.30 -17.58
N TRP A 311 -26.67 5.95 -16.65
CA TRP A 311 -27.31 5.30 -15.49
C TRP A 311 -28.82 5.11 -15.69
#